data_8ec81117aeda6d114a8c4a8768811eb2
#
_entry.id   8ec81117aeda6d114a8c4a8768811eb2
#
_cell.length_a   1.000
_cell.length_b   1.000
_cell.length_c   1.000
_cell.angle_alpha   90.00
_cell.angle_beta   90.00
_cell.angle_gamma   90.00
#
_symmetry.space_group_name_H-M   'P 1'
#
loop_
_entity.id
_entity.type
_entity.pdbx_description
1 polymer ?
#
loop_
_entity_poly.entity_id
_entity_poly.type
_entity_poly.pdbx_seq_one_letter_code
_entity_poly.pdbx_strand_id
1 'polypeptide(L)'
;WRGVADALASWTTLATGIPGFFETNPSAFLGAHVPLGADQAGYYSTEPLRQTLEELVDFSLINSGHPRLTVGAAHVRTSMMHYFDSKEMEITPAHIMASGALPPAFPAVRIDGELYWDGGILSNTPIEAVFDDKPRKNGLVFAVHLWNPNGPEPDSILKVMNRQKDLQYSSRAGTHIARQKQIHRLRHIISELSKRLPEETLR
;
A
#
# COMPACT_ATOMS: atom_id res chain seq x y z
N TRP A 1 -14.11 31.06 -6.96
CA TRP A 1 -14.21 30.33 -8.22
C TRP A 1 -13.38 29.04 -8.22
N ARG A 2 -12.13 29.04 -7.71
CA ARG A 2 -11.30 27.82 -7.65
C ARG A 2 -11.97 26.70 -6.87
N GLY A 3 -12.48 26.96 -5.68
CA GLY A 3 -13.13 25.94 -4.85
C GLY A 3 -14.38 25.29 -5.48
N VAL A 4 -15.13 26.04 -6.30
CA VAL A 4 -16.29 25.52 -7.04
C VAL A 4 -15.80 24.63 -8.21
N ALA A 5 -14.77 25.06 -8.92
CA ALA A 5 -14.17 24.27 -10.02
C ALA A 5 -13.58 22.96 -9.49
N ASP A 6 -12.87 23.01 -8.35
CA ASP A 6 -12.30 21.82 -7.71
C ASP A 6 -13.39 20.85 -7.24
N ALA A 7 -14.49 21.39 -6.67
CA ALA A 7 -15.63 20.57 -6.27
C ALA A 7 -16.30 19.89 -7.48
N LEU A 8 -16.53 20.64 -8.58
CA LEU A 8 -17.11 20.10 -9.80
C LEU A 8 -16.19 19.03 -10.43
N ALA A 9 -14.88 19.27 -10.49
CA ALA A 9 -13.91 18.29 -10.98
C ALA A 9 -13.93 17.02 -10.12
N SER A 10 -13.98 17.16 -8.79
CA SER A 10 -14.07 16.02 -7.87
C SER A 10 -15.37 15.24 -8.06
N TRP A 11 -16.51 15.92 -8.22
CA TRP A 11 -17.80 15.28 -8.48
C TRP A 11 -17.81 14.56 -9.84
N THR A 12 -17.22 15.17 -10.88
CA THR A 12 -17.10 14.52 -12.18
C THR A 12 -16.27 13.24 -12.06
N THR A 13 -15.11 13.29 -11.41
CA THR A 13 -14.26 12.12 -11.19
C THR A 13 -14.99 11.01 -10.42
N LEU A 14 -15.72 11.36 -9.37
CA LEU A 14 -16.52 10.40 -8.62
C LEU A 14 -17.64 9.77 -9.46
N ALA A 15 -18.24 10.53 -10.37
CA ALA A 15 -19.35 10.07 -11.21
C ALA A 15 -18.91 9.28 -12.44
N THR A 16 -17.76 9.60 -13.03
CA THR A 16 -17.31 9.02 -14.30
C THR A 16 -16.08 8.14 -14.20
N GLY A 17 -15.35 8.19 -13.08
CA GLY A 17 -14.05 7.55 -12.93
C GLY A 17 -12.90 8.37 -13.51
N ILE A 18 -11.75 7.74 -13.64
CA ILE A 18 -10.55 8.28 -14.30
C ILE A 18 -10.19 7.36 -15.47
N PRO A 19 -10.21 7.84 -16.70
CA PRO A 19 -9.83 7.05 -17.86
C PRO A 19 -8.45 6.40 -17.67
N GLY A 20 -8.34 5.11 -18.01
CA GLY A 20 -7.10 4.35 -17.85
C GLY A 20 -6.75 3.95 -16.40
N PHE A 21 -7.61 4.31 -15.41
CA PHE A 21 -7.38 3.91 -14.02
C PHE A 21 -8.61 3.20 -13.41
N PHE A 22 -9.76 3.88 -13.33
CA PHE A 22 -10.97 3.25 -12.80
C PHE A 22 -12.24 3.83 -13.43
N GLU A 23 -13.28 3.05 -13.45
CA GLU A 23 -14.63 3.41 -13.90
C GLU A 23 -15.67 3.03 -12.85
N THR A 24 -16.87 3.59 -12.95
CA THR A 24 -17.96 3.27 -12.02
C THR A 24 -18.39 1.80 -12.16
N ASN A 25 -18.60 1.13 -11.03
CA ASN A 25 -19.12 -0.22 -11.00
C ASN A 25 -20.66 -0.20 -10.96
N PRO A 26 -21.36 -0.61 -12.03
CA PRO A 26 -22.84 -0.62 -12.02
C PRO A 26 -23.45 -1.48 -10.90
N SER A 27 -22.75 -2.55 -10.49
CA SER A 27 -23.22 -3.44 -9.43
C SER A 27 -23.30 -2.75 -8.06
N ALA A 28 -22.54 -1.68 -7.83
CA ALA A 28 -22.60 -0.90 -6.60
C ALA A 28 -23.98 -0.23 -6.37
N PHE A 29 -24.73 0.02 -7.45
CA PHE A 29 -26.07 0.62 -7.38
C PHE A 29 -27.18 -0.37 -7.02
N LEU A 30 -26.88 -1.68 -6.97
CA LEU A 30 -27.84 -2.70 -6.53
C LEU A 30 -28.12 -2.63 -5.02
N GLY A 31 -27.29 -1.91 -4.27
CA GLY A 31 -27.41 -1.70 -2.84
C GLY A 31 -26.28 -2.35 -2.03
N ALA A 32 -25.92 -1.71 -0.93
CA ALA A 32 -24.79 -2.10 -0.10
C ALA A 32 -24.91 -3.49 0.58
N HIS A 33 -26.11 -4.06 0.60
CA HIS A 33 -26.39 -5.36 1.22
C HIS A 33 -26.45 -6.52 0.23
N VAL A 34 -26.29 -6.24 -1.08
CA VAL A 34 -26.31 -7.30 -2.09
C VAL A 34 -24.98 -8.06 -2.05
N PRO A 35 -25.00 -9.40 -1.90
CA PRO A 35 -23.77 -10.18 -1.84
C PRO A 35 -23.14 -10.30 -3.23
N LEU A 36 -22.12 -9.51 -3.51
CA LEU A 36 -21.39 -9.50 -4.79
C LEU A 36 -20.11 -10.36 -4.77
N GLY A 37 -19.65 -10.76 -3.56
CA GLY A 37 -18.29 -11.26 -3.38
C GLY A 37 -17.27 -10.12 -3.25
N ALA A 38 -16.22 -10.34 -2.46
CA ALA A 38 -15.26 -9.27 -2.15
C ALA A 38 -14.45 -8.78 -3.37
N ASP A 39 -14.30 -9.63 -4.39
CA ASP A 39 -13.66 -9.34 -5.68
C ASP A 39 -14.58 -8.60 -6.69
N GLN A 40 -15.83 -8.34 -6.32
CA GLN A 40 -16.79 -7.54 -7.09
C GLN A 40 -17.37 -6.39 -6.26
N ALA A 41 -17.21 -6.44 -4.94
CA ALA A 41 -17.78 -5.47 -4.00
C ALA A 41 -16.90 -4.21 -3.90
N GLY A 42 -17.11 -3.28 -4.81
CA GLY A 42 -16.45 -1.97 -4.83
C GLY A 42 -17.31 -0.96 -5.59
N TYR A 43 -17.17 0.32 -5.26
CA TYR A 43 -17.86 1.40 -5.98
C TYR A 43 -17.35 1.58 -7.41
N TYR A 44 -16.12 1.19 -7.67
CA TYR A 44 -15.44 1.32 -8.96
C TYR A 44 -14.82 0.00 -9.39
N SER A 45 -14.67 -0.18 -10.70
CA SER A 45 -13.88 -1.24 -11.33
C SER A 45 -12.51 -0.69 -11.68
N THR A 46 -11.45 -1.47 -11.45
CA THR A 46 -10.07 -1.17 -11.84
C THR A 46 -9.63 -1.91 -13.10
N GLU A 47 -10.57 -2.41 -13.91
CA GLU A 47 -10.23 -3.05 -15.18
C GLU A 47 -9.49 -2.13 -16.16
N PRO A 48 -9.81 -0.80 -16.25
CA PRO A 48 -9.00 0.12 -17.05
C PRO A 48 -7.54 0.23 -16.57
N LEU A 49 -7.27 0.10 -15.26
CA LEU A 49 -5.90 0.06 -14.74
C LEU A 49 -5.14 -1.18 -15.21
N ARG A 50 -5.79 -2.32 -15.26
CA ARG A 50 -5.17 -3.56 -15.79
C ARG A 50 -4.64 -3.34 -17.19
N GLN A 51 -5.48 -2.82 -18.08
CA GLN A 51 -5.10 -2.53 -19.46
C GLN A 51 -3.94 -1.53 -19.54
N THR A 52 -4.01 -0.45 -18.76
CA THR A 52 -2.93 0.55 -18.69
C THR A 52 -1.61 -0.06 -18.22
N LEU A 53 -1.63 -0.93 -17.22
CA LEU A 53 -0.43 -1.62 -16.73
C LEU A 53 0.14 -2.57 -17.79
N GLU A 54 -0.71 -3.30 -18.50
CA GLU A 54 -0.28 -4.22 -19.57
C GLU A 54 0.30 -3.47 -20.78
N GLU A 55 -0.20 -2.27 -21.08
CA GLU A 55 0.30 -1.45 -22.18
C GLU A 55 1.59 -0.68 -21.86
N LEU A 56 1.71 -0.15 -20.63
CA LEU A 56 2.78 0.78 -20.29
C LEU A 56 3.93 0.17 -19.49
N VAL A 57 3.73 -0.98 -18.86
CA VAL A 57 4.73 -1.60 -17.96
C VAL A 57 5.35 -2.83 -18.60
N ASP A 58 6.65 -2.81 -18.74
CA ASP A 58 7.40 -3.98 -19.13
C ASP A 58 7.63 -4.89 -17.91
N PHE A 59 6.72 -5.85 -17.72
CA PHE A 59 6.81 -6.82 -16.65
C PHE A 59 7.99 -7.77 -16.80
N SER A 60 8.51 -7.97 -18.03
CA SER A 60 9.70 -8.79 -18.23
C SER A 60 10.93 -8.12 -17.61
N LEU A 61 11.03 -6.79 -17.71
CA LEU A 61 12.07 -6.00 -17.07
C LEU A 61 11.97 -6.06 -15.54
N ILE A 62 10.78 -5.91 -14.98
CA ILE A 62 10.55 -6.03 -13.53
C ILE A 62 10.98 -7.41 -13.03
N ASN A 63 10.59 -8.45 -13.74
CA ASN A 63 10.85 -9.84 -13.39
C ASN A 63 12.30 -10.28 -13.71
N SER A 64 13.08 -9.45 -14.40
CA SER A 64 14.54 -9.65 -14.53
C SER A 64 15.29 -9.44 -13.21
N GLY A 65 14.63 -8.85 -12.18
CA GLY A 65 15.17 -8.60 -10.84
C GLY A 65 16.00 -7.34 -10.72
N HIS A 66 16.08 -6.51 -11.76
CA HIS A 66 16.86 -5.26 -11.75
C HIS A 66 16.10 -4.10 -12.45
N PRO A 67 15.52 -3.15 -11.70
CA PRO A 67 15.47 -3.06 -10.24
C PRO A 67 14.53 -4.10 -9.60
N ARG A 68 14.81 -4.50 -8.36
CA ARG A 68 13.90 -5.31 -7.56
C ARG A 68 12.66 -4.51 -7.20
N LEU A 69 11.50 -5.08 -7.40
CA LEU A 69 10.22 -4.53 -7.01
C LEU A 69 9.58 -5.37 -5.91
N THR A 70 9.20 -4.74 -4.81
CA THR A 70 8.39 -5.36 -3.76
C THR A 70 7.12 -4.55 -3.59
N VAL A 71 5.95 -5.17 -3.66
CA VAL A 71 4.66 -4.54 -3.43
C VAL A 71 3.95 -5.19 -2.25
N GLY A 72 3.32 -4.38 -1.39
CA GLY A 72 2.61 -4.87 -0.21
C GLY A 72 1.10 -4.82 -0.40
N ALA A 73 0.41 -5.87 0.00
CA ALA A 73 -1.04 -5.93 0.04
C ALA A 73 -1.56 -6.55 1.34
N ALA A 74 -2.75 -6.15 1.76
CA ALA A 74 -3.40 -6.66 2.96
C ALA A 74 -4.24 -7.90 2.62
N HIS A 75 -3.89 -9.03 3.20
CA HIS A 75 -4.66 -10.25 3.02
C HIS A 75 -6.02 -10.12 3.72
N VAL A 76 -7.13 -10.23 2.96
CA VAL A 76 -8.48 -9.91 3.43
C VAL A 76 -8.91 -10.75 4.62
N ARG A 77 -8.62 -12.04 4.61
CA ARG A 77 -9.10 -13.00 5.59
C ARG A 77 -8.28 -13.05 6.88
N THR A 78 -6.97 -12.79 6.79
CA THR A 78 -6.05 -12.92 7.93
C THR A 78 -5.62 -11.60 8.53
N SER A 79 -5.89 -10.48 7.86
CA SER A 79 -5.41 -9.14 8.25
C SER A 79 -3.89 -9.05 8.36
N MET A 80 -3.17 -9.86 7.60
CA MET A 80 -1.71 -9.84 7.55
C MET A 80 -1.23 -9.09 6.32
N MET A 81 -0.12 -8.35 6.47
CA MET A 81 0.60 -7.78 5.33
C MET A 81 1.27 -8.91 4.56
N HIS A 82 1.06 -8.95 3.25
CA HIS A 82 1.74 -9.83 2.32
C HIS A 82 2.61 -9.00 1.37
N TYR A 83 3.87 -9.41 1.20
CA TYR A 83 4.81 -8.76 0.29
C TYR A 83 5.07 -9.67 -0.91
N PHE A 84 4.76 -9.18 -2.09
CA PHE A 84 5.08 -9.80 -3.38
C PHE A 84 6.38 -9.20 -3.89
N ASP A 85 7.37 -10.02 -4.18
CA ASP A 85 8.73 -9.58 -4.46
C ASP A 85 9.25 -10.21 -5.74
N SER A 86 9.70 -9.37 -6.69
CA SER A 86 10.21 -9.84 -7.99
C SER A 86 11.46 -10.72 -7.92
N LYS A 87 12.12 -10.77 -6.76
CA LYS A 87 13.24 -11.69 -6.52
C LYS A 87 12.75 -13.10 -6.19
N GLU A 88 11.55 -13.25 -5.67
CA GLU A 88 11.03 -14.50 -5.13
C GLU A 88 9.95 -15.11 -6.01
N MET A 89 9.25 -14.26 -6.78
CA MET A 89 8.13 -14.68 -7.63
C MET A 89 7.94 -13.73 -8.82
N GLU A 90 7.19 -14.18 -9.80
CA GLU A 90 6.80 -13.36 -10.94
C GLU A 90 5.75 -12.32 -10.52
N ILE A 91 6.07 -11.04 -10.73
CA ILE A 91 5.15 -9.92 -10.51
C ILE A 91 4.29 -9.72 -11.76
N THR A 92 2.99 -9.62 -11.54
CA THR A 92 1.98 -9.41 -12.60
C THR A 92 1.17 -8.14 -12.33
N PRO A 93 0.37 -7.65 -13.28
CA PRO A 93 -0.56 -6.54 -13.04
C PRO A 93 -1.45 -6.73 -11.81
N ALA A 94 -1.87 -7.96 -11.51
CA ALA A 94 -2.71 -8.25 -10.36
C ALA A 94 -2.05 -7.88 -9.02
N HIS A 95 -0.74 -8.08 -8.88
CA HIS A 95 0.00 -7.71 -7.68
C HIS A 95 0.04 -6.20 -7.47
N ILE A 96 0.23 -5.43 -8.55
CA ILE A 96 0.21 -3.96 -8.52
C ILE A 96 -1.20 -3.48 -8.16
N MET A 97 -2.22 -4.03 -8.81
CA MET A 97 -3.62 -3.68 -8.55
C MET A 97 -4.02 -3.99 -7.10
N ALA A 98 -3.59 -5.13 -6.54
CA ALA A 98 -3.87 -5.51 -5.16
C ALA A 98 -3.29 -4.50 -4.17
N SER A 99 -2.08 -3.99 -4.42
CA SER A 99 -1.42 -3.02 -3.54
C SER A 99 -2.11 -1.66 -3.50
N GLY A 100 -2.98 -1.35 -4.46
CA GLY A 100 -3.77 -0.11 -4.54
C GLY A 100 -5.27 -0.32 -4.44
N ALA A 101 -5.75 -1.54 -4.14
CA ALA A 101 -7.17 -1.88 -4.04
C ALA A 101 -7.78 -1.41 -2.71
N LEU A 102 -7.95 -0.09 -2.53
CA LEU A 102 -8.46 0.50 -1.29
C LEU A 102 -9.98 0.35 -1.16
N PRO A 103 -10.48 -0.45 -0.18
CA PRO A 103 -11.92 -0.59 0.04
C PRO A 103 -12.51 0.66 0.72
N PRO A 104 -13.78 0.98 0.53
CA PRO A 104 -14.75 0.32 -0.35
C PRO A 104 -14.72 0.86 -1.80
N ALA A 105 -13.76 1.74 -2.13
CA ALA A 105 -13.67 2.30 -3.48
C ALA A 105 -13.42 1.20 -4.51
N PHE A 106 -12.44 0.35 -4.27
CA PHE A 106 -12.04 -0.73 -5.17
C PHE A 106 -12.29 -2.10 -4.55
N PRO A 107 -12.70 -3.09 -5.36
CA PRO A 107 -12.88 -4.46 -4.92
C PRO A 107 -11.53 -5.11 -4.58
N ALA A 108 -11.56 -6.19 -3.79
CA ALA A 108 -10.39 -6.99 -3.54
C ALA A 108 -9.87 -7.63 -4.83
N VAL A 109 -8.56 -7.80 -4.93
CA VAL A 109 -7.92 -8.49 -6.06
C VAL A 109 -7.61 -9.92 -5.64
N ARG A 110 -7.97 -10.88 -6.52
CA ARG A 110 -7.68 -12.30 -6.30
C ARG A 110 -6.33 -12.67 -6.90
N ILE A 111 -5.45 -13.25 -6.06
CA ILE A 111 -4.14 -13.75 -6.44
C ILE A 111 -4.03 -15.16 -5.84
N ASP A 112 -3.75 -16.16 -6.65
CA ASP A 112 -3.61 -17.57 -6.25
C ASP A 112 -4.76 -18.09 -5.36
N GLY A 113 -5.99 -17.65 -5.66
CA GLY A 113 -7.20 -18.03 -4.92
C GLY A 113 -7.49 -17.22 -3.67
N GLU A 114 -6.54 -16.44 -3.16
CA GLU A 114 -6.68 -15.58 -1.98
C GLU A 114 -7.02 -14.13 -2.38
N LEU A 115 -7.65 -13.39 -1.46
CA LEU A 115 -8.12 -12.02 -1.69
C LEU A 115 -7.24 -11.00 -0.97
N TYR A 116 -6.91 -9.91 -1.67
CA TYR A 116 -6.04 -8.86 -1.19
C TYR A 116 -6.64 -7.48 -1.41
N TRP A 117 -6.46 -6.61 -0.44
CA TRP A 117 -6.72 -5.17 -0.48
C TRP A 117 -5.43 -4.37 -0.38
N ASP A 118 -5.54 -3.05 -0.54
CA ASP A 118 -4.46 -2.10 -0.41
C ASP A 118 -3.66 -2.31 0.88
N GLY A 119 -2.35 -2.50 0.73
CA GLY A 119 -1.43 -2.65 1.85
C GLY A 119 -1.35 -1.43 2.76
N GLY A 120 -1.67 -0.24 2.24
CA GLY A 120 -1.74 1.01 3.00
C GLY A 120 -2.72 0.99 4.17
N ILE A 121 -3.69 0.07 4.18
CA ILE A 121 -4.60 -0.16 5.32
C ILE A 121 -3.80 -0.60 6.55
N LEU A 122 -2.77 -1.41 6.38
CA LEU A 122 -1.95 -1.98 7.46
C LEU A 122 -0.65 -1.21 7.63
N SER A 123 0.08 -0.92 6.54
CA SER A 123 1.35 -0.20 6.55
C SER A 123 1.47 0.65 5.28
N ASN A 124 1.24 1.96 5.40
CA ASN A 124 1.29 2.88 4.25
C ASN A 124 2.72 3.26 3.84
N THR A 125 3.70 3.03 4.72
CA THR A 125 5.13 3.22 4.42
C THR A 125 5.89 1.98 4.92
N PRO A 126 5.88 0.87 4.16
CA PRO A 126 6.32 -0.45 4.61
C PRO A 126 7.85 -0.57 4.59
N ILE A 127 8.55 0.26 5.36
CA ILE A 127 10.02 0.25 5.47
C ILE A 127 10.55 -1.04 6.10
N GLU A 128 9.71 -1.78 6.82
CA GLU A 128 10.02 -3.10 7.36
C GLU A 128 10.44 -4.09 6.26
N ALA A 129 9.83 -4.04 5.08
CA ALA A 129 10.21 -4.87 3.94
C ALA A 129 11.69 -4.71 3.54
N VAL A 130 12.23 -3.48 3.70
CA VAL A 130 13.65 -3.19 3.42
C VAL A 130 14.54 -3.61 4.58
N PHE A 131 14.14 -3.32 5.82
CA PHE A 131 14.96 -3.59 7.00
C PHE A 131 15.01 -5.06 7.42
N ASP A 132 14.02 -5.84 7.04
CA ASP A 132 13.94 -7.27 7.33
C ASP A 132 14.50 -8.15 6.19
N ASP A 133 14.93 -7.53 5.08
CA ASP A 133 15.56 -8.23 3.95
C ASP A 133 16.85 -8.97 4.36
N LYS A 134 17.10 -10.10 3.69
CA LYS A 134 18.28 -10.96 3.93
C LYS A 134 18.99 -11.28 2.61
N PRO A 135 20.33 -11.26 2.57
CA PRO A 135 21.26 -10.76 3.63
C PRO A 135 21.13 -9.24 3.79
N ARG A 136 21.28 -8.76 5.02
CA ARG A 136 21.23 -7.33 5.28
C ARG A 136 22.42 -6.62 4.63
N LYS A 137 22.12 -5.52 3.96
CA LYS A 137 23.10 -4.68 3.30
C LYS A 137 23.05 -3.28 3.88
N ASN A 138 24.21 -2.61 3.92
CA ASN A 138 24.22 -1.17 4.16
C ASN A 138 23.60 -0.48 2.94
N GLY A 139 22.70 0.45 3.18
CA GLY A 139 22.00 1.16 2.11
C GLY A 139 21.43 2.49 2.60
N LEU A 140 21.05 3.32 1.64
CA LEU A 140 20.31 4.55 1.86
C LEU A 140 18.84 4.28 1.50
N VAL A 141 17.92 4.58 2.43
CA VAL A 141 16.49 4.40 2.25
C VAL A 141 15.81 5.76 2.12
N PHE A 142 15.13 5.98 1.00
CA PHE A 142 14.25 7.13 0.82
C PHE A 142 12.81 6.70 1.10
N ALA A 143 12.21 7.27 2.16
CA ALA A 143 10.81 7.06 2.48
C ALA A 143 9.97 8.25 1.98
N VAL A 144 9.07 8.00 1.03
CA VAL A 144 8.17 9.02 0.49
C VAL A 144 6.88 9.03 1.30
N HIS A 145 6.58 10.17 1.92
CA HIS A 145 5.37 10.40 2.69
C HIS A 145 4.40 11.27 1.89
N LEU A 146 3.21 10.76 1.61
CA LEU A 146 2.14 11.50 0.94
C LEU A 146 1.19 12.18 1.93
N TRP A 147 1.20 11.76 3.20
CA TRP A 147 0.27 12.22 4.23
C TRP A 147 0.97 13.20 5.18
N ASN A 148 0.31 14.31 5.48
CA ASN A 148 0.90 15.35 6.33
C ASN A 148 0.53 15.13 7.82
N PRO A 149 1.50 14.81 8.70
CA PRO A 149 1.23 14.67 10.13
C PRO A 149 0.77 15.98 10.78
N ASN A 150 1.21 17.12 10.25
CA ASN A 150 0.87 18.44 10.73
C ASN A 150 -0.08 19.12 9.74
N GLY A 151 -1.16 19.68 10.24
CA GLY A 151 -2.12 20.40 9.42
C GLY A 151 -2.93 21.39 10.23
N PRO A 152 -3.55 22.37 9.58
CA PRO A 152 -4.40 23.33 10.24
C PRO A 152 -5.64 22.65 10.81
N GLU A 153 -6.30 23.34 11.71
CA GLU A 153 -7.59 22.94 12.26
C GLU A 153 -8.65 22.90 11.13
N PRO A 154 -9.38 21.78 10.97
CA PRO A 154 -10.35 21.66 9.89
C PRO A 154 -11.64 22.45 10.23
N ASP A 155 -12.14 23.19 9.26
CA ASP A 155 -13.31 24.07 9.40
C ASP A 155 -14.53 23.61 8.58
N SER A 156 -14.44 22.47 7.91
CA SER A 156 -15.53 21.91 7.11
C SER A 156 -15.52 20.38 7.14
N ILE A 157 -16.66 19.75 6.86
CA ILE A 157 -16.79 18.28 6.83
C ILE A 157 -15.75 17.67 5.92
N LEU A 158 -15.54 18.21 4.72
CA LEU A 158 -14.55 17.70 3.77
C LEU A 158 -13.13 17.78 4.34
N LYS A 159 -12.78 18.92 4.99
CA LYS A 159 -11.47 19.07 5.64
C LYS A 159 -11.30 18.13 6.84
N VAL A 160 -12.37 17.87 7.60
CA VAL A 160 -12.37 16.87 8.68
C VAL A 160 -12.09 15.47 8.11
N MET A 161 -12.76 15.06 7.03
CA MET A 161 -12.54 13.78 6.39
C MET A 161 -11.10 13.64 5.86
N ASN A 162 -10.57 14.68 5.24
CA ASN A 162 -9.19 14.68 4.75
C ASN A 162 -8.19 14.62 5.91
N ARG A 163 -8.43 15.41 6.98
CA ARG A 163 -7.57 15.39 8.16
C ARG A 163 -7.58 14.05 8.88
N GLN A 164 -8.72 13.36 8.91
CA GLN A 164 -8.82 12.00 9.46
C GLN A 164 -7.88 11.03 8.71
N LYS A 165 -7.84 11.11 7.38
CA LYS A 165 -6.93 10.28 6.56
C LYS A 165 -5.47 10.63 6.83
N ASP A 166 -5.13 11.92 6.89
CA ASP A 166 -3.79 12.38 7.26
C ASP A 166 -3.34 11.78 8.60
N LEU A 167 -4.16 11.90 9.64
CA LEU A 167 -3.87 11.37 10.97
C LEU A 167 -3.71 9.83 10.94
N GLN A 168 -4.60 9.15 10.23
CA GLN A 168 -4.61 7.69 10.17
C GLN A 168 -3.33 7.14 9.52
N TYR A 169 -2.92 7.69 8.40
CA TYR A 169 -1.80 7.16 7.61
C TYR A 169 -0.45 7.73 8.04
N SER A 170 -0.36 9.01 8.41
CA SER A 170 0.87 9.62 8.92
C SER A 170 1.28 9.06 10.27
N SER A 171 0.33 8.87 11.17
CA SER A 171 0.57 8.32 12.51
C SER A 171 1.17 6.92 12.45
N ARG A 172 0.67 6.04 11.57
CA ARG A 172 1.20 4.69 11.37
C ARG A 172 2.61 4.72 10.82
N ALA A 173 2.88 5.50 9.78
CA ALA A 173 4.21 5.62 9.19
C ALA A 173 5.24 6.10 10.22
N GLY A 174 4.96 7.13 11.00
CA GLY A 174 5.84 7.63 12.06
C GLY A 174 6.15 6.56 13.12
N THR A 175 5.16 5.81 13.55
CA THR A 175 5.31 4.72 14.53
C THR A 175 6.17 3.58 13.98
N HIS A 176 5.94 3.17 12.73
CA HIS A 176 6.73 2.14 12.06
C HIS A 176 8.21 2.54 11.95
N ILE A 177 8.49 3.77 11.50
CA ILE A 177 9.86 4.29 11.39
C ILE A 177 10.54 4.34 12.77
N ALA A 178 9.86 4.82 13.79
CA ALA A 178 10.41 4.88 15.16
C ALA A 178 10.75 3.47 15.67
N ARG A 179 9.86 2.49 15.47
CA ARG A 179 10.07 1.09 15.84
C ARG A 179 11.28 0.48 15.10
N GLN A 180 11.40 0.72 13.80
CA GLN A 180 12.52 0.19 13.01
C GLN A 180 13.87 0.81 13.45
N LYS A 181 13.92 2.12 13.75
CA LYS A 181 15.10 2.74 14.34
C LYS A 181 15.48 2.09 15.68
N GLN A 182 14.52 1.78 16.53
CA GLN A 182 14.74 1.13 17.82
C GLN A 182 15.28 -0.29 17.65
N ILE A 183 14.70 -1.08 16.76
CA ILE A 183 15.16 -2.42 16.42
C ILE A 183 16.59 -2.38 15.87
N HIS A 184 16.89 -1.46 14.97
CA HIS A 184 18.23 -1.30 14.41
C HIS A 184 19.26 -0.98 15.50
N ARG A 185 18.93 -0.07 16.42
CA ARG A 185 19.79 0.28 17.56
C ARG A 185 20.06 -0.91 18.48
N LEU A 186 19.01 -1.68 18.82
CA LEU A 186 19.15 -2.88 19.65
C LEU A 186 20.04 -3.93 18.98
N ARG A 187 19.86 -4.17 17.69
CA ARG A 187 20.69 -5.09 16.91
C ARG A 187 22.17 -4.66 16.90
N HIS A 188 22.43 -3.37 16.76
CA HIS A 188 23.79 -2.85 16.83
C HIS A 188 24.44 -3.09 18.22
N ILE A 189 23.71 -2.81 19.28
CA ILE A 189 24.17 -3.06 20.66
C ILE A 189 24.44 -4.55 20.87
N ILE A 190 23.56 -5.44 20.44
CA ILE A 190 23.75 -6.89 20.55
C ILE A 190 25.00 -7.32 19.79
N SER A 191 25.20 -6.82 18.57
CA SER A 191 26.38 -7.11 17.76
C SER A 191 27.69 -6.65 18.43
N GLU A 192 27.69 -5.48 19.06
CA GLU A 192 28.87 -4.97 19.77
C GLU A 192 29.13 -5.75 21.07
N LEU A 193 28.10 -6.16 21.78
CA LEU A 193 28.24 -7.00 22.99
C LEU A 193 28.73 -8.40 22.63
N SER A 194 28.22 -9.01 21.57
CA SER A 194 28.62 -10.36 21.15
C SER A 194 30.11 -10.44 20.78
N LYS A 195 30.68 -9.36 20.24
CA LYS A 195 32.14 -9.30 19.98
C LYS A 195 33.00 -9.33 21.24
N ARG A 196 32.43 -9.03 22.39
CA ARG A 196 33.13 -8.98 23.71
C ARG A 196 32.90 -10.23 24.55
N LEU A 197 32.02 -11.12 24.12
CA LEU A 197 31.73 -12.38 24.82
C LEU A 197 32.65 -13.50 24.33
N PRO A 198 33.09 -14.43 25.21
CA PRO A 198 33.81 -15.63 24.80
C PRO A 198 32.94 -16.49 23.87
N GLU A 199 33.56 -17.18 22.91
CA GLU A 199 32.85 -18.04 21.95
C GLU A 199 31.97 -19.12 22.61
N GLU A 200 32.36 -19.59 23.80
CA GLU A 200 31.60 -20.57 24.60
C GLU A 200 30.25 -20.05 25.09
N THR A 201 30.04 -18.73 25.16
CA THR A 201 28.80 -18.10 25.66
C THR A 201 27.81 -17.82 24.53
N LEU A 202 28.22 -17.99 23.27
CA LEU A 202 27.42 -17.72 22.06
C LEU A 202 26.79 -18.99 21.44
N ARG A 203 27.01 -20.15 22.04
CA ARG A 203 26.35 -21.43 21.73
C ARG A 203 25.18 -21.66 22.67
#